data_2d41a9ce3dddfd163a79c7b2450689a2
#
_entry.id   2d41a9ce3dddfd163a79c7b2450689a2
#
_cell.length_a   1.000
_cell.length_b   1.000
_cell.length_c   1.000
_cell.angle_alpha   90.00
_cell.angle_beta   90.00
_cell.angle_gamma   90.00
#
_symmetry.space_group_name_H-M   'P 1'
#
loop_
_entity.id
_entity.type
_entity.pdbx_description
1 polymer ?
#
loop_
_entity_poly.entity_id
_entity_poly.type
_entity_poly.pdbx_seq_one_letter_code
_entity_poly.pdbx_strand_id
1 'polypeptide(L)'
;MKIFWIEIQNLKYKDFFYEITKLEKANIVFTPNPEILLKTTTDKEFENILQKADFLTSDGIWLYIAYQILDNNFWKFINFLLLPYFFFNLFFKRKMLYEKYWDRICGSDLTKDLINFASQNKVSITIIDLYNPTDKNKVASQASFEKILKEKFPDLMFDYVIFNPDEKEKIFDKIASSSSKIVFSTLGMKKQEKNILEIMEKCPNLKLGLWVGSSFDYFVGFQKRAPKIWRKIGLEWLYRLITWPRKINRIKRLYSAIFNFTFKVIKEKK
;
A
#
# COMPACT_ATOMS: atom_id res chain seq x y z
N MET A 1 7.59 12.40 -8.81
CA MET A 1 6.78 12.76 -10.00
C MET A 1 5.36 13.04 -9.58
N LYS A 2 4.74 14.11 -10.10
CA LYS A 2 3.39 14.52 -9.71
C LYS A 2 2.35 13.86 -10.63
N ILE A 3 1.41 13.11 -10.03
CA ILE A 3 0.24 12.53 -10.70
C ILE A 3 -0.99 13.17 -10.07
N PHE A 4 -1.79 13.86 -10.88
CA PHE A 4 -2.83 14.78 -10.39
C PHE A 4 -2.20 15.81 -9.43
N TRP A 5 -2.60 15.82 -8.17
CA TRP A 5 -2.06 16.71 -7.14
C TRP A 5 -1.15 16.00 -6.14
N ILE A 6 -0.89 14.70 -6.35
CA ILE A 6 -0.10 13.84 -5.47
C ILE A 6 1.31 13.70 -6.02
N GLU A 7 2.30 14.00 -5.19
CA GLU A 7 3.71 13.83 -5.53
C GLU A 7 4.22 12.47 -5.08
N ILE A 8 4.39 11.56 -6.05
CA ILE A 8 5.02 10.26 -5.81
C ILE A 8 6.53 10.44 -5.83
N GLN A 9 7.18 10.00 -4.77
CA GLN A 9 8.62 10.20 -4.60
C GLN A 9 9.43 9.21 -5.44
N ASN A 10 10.57 9.69 -5.91
CA ASN A 10 11.57 8.90 -6.66
C ASN A 10 12.48 8.19 -5.65
N LEU A 11 12.20 6.94 -5.36
CA LEU A 11 12.88 6.19 -4.32
C LEU A 11 13.50 4.91 -4.86
N LYS A 12 14.76 4.65 -4.51
CA LYS A 12 15.34 3.32 -4.61
C LYS A 12 14.97 2.54 -3.36
N TYR A 13 14.51 1.30 -3.54
CA TYR A 13 13.98 0.49 -2.44
C TYR A 13 14.95 0.36 -1.27
N LYS A 14 16.23 0.10 -1.56
CA LYS A 14 17.24 -0.09 -0.52
C LYS A 14 17.42 1.16 0.36
N ASP A 15 17.54 2.33 -0.27
CA ASP A 15 17.77 3.59 0.44
C ASP A 15 16.53 3.99 1.24
N PHE A 16 15.37 3.84 0.63
CA PHE A 16 14.09 4.07 1.30
C PHE A 16 13.90 3.13 2.51
N PHE A 17 14.12 1.83 2.33
CA PHE A 17 13.97 0.85 3.40
C PHE A 17 14.94 1.13 4.55
N TYR A 18 16.19 1.44 4.23
CA TYR A 18 17.18 1.85 5.22
C TYR A 18 16.72 3.08 6.02
N GLU A 19 16.21 4.11 5.34
CA GLU A 19 15.76 5.33 5.99
C GLU A 19 14.59 5.10 6.96
N ILE A 20 13.56 4.38 6.55
CA ILE A 20 12.38 4.14 7.40
C ILE A 20 12.66 3.16 8.55
N THR A 21 13.69 2.31 8.45
CA THR A 21 14.07 1.33 9.48
C THR A 21 15.06 1.87 10.52
N LYS A 22 15.59 3.07 10.35
CA LYS A 22 16.35 3.77 11.42
C LYS A 22 15.50 4.01 12.66
N LEU A 23 14.20 4.26 12.49
CA LEU A 23 13.23 4.56 13.56
C LEU A 23 13.63 5.74 14.46
N GLU A 24 14.43 6.66 13.93
CA GLU A 24 14.91 7.84 14.66
C GLU A 24 13.81 8.92 14.75
N LYS A 25 13.12 9.16 13.66
CA LYS A 25 11.99 10.08 13.55
C LYS A 25 10.71 9.35 13.17
N ALA A 26 9.57 9.97 13.47
CA ALA A 26 8.28 9.46 13.03
C ALA A 26 8.15 9.64 11.50
N ASN A 27 7.77 8.57 10.80
CA ASN A 27 7.53 8.58 9.36
C ASN A 27 6.19 7.91 9.05
N ILE A 28 5.46 8.47 8.11
CA ILE A 28 4.20 7.92 7.59
C ILE A 28 4.43 7.53 6.13
N VAL A 29 4.17 6.26 5.83
CA VAL A 29 4.38 5.69 4.50
C VAL A 29 3.05 5.24 3.91
N PHE A 30 2.68 5.80 2.77
CA PHE A 30 1.56 5.32 1.98
C PHE A 30 2.06 4.81 0.62
N THR A 31 1.45 3.73 0.15
CA THR A 31 1.79 3.08 -1.12
C THR A 31 0.61 3.16 -2.11
N PRO A 32 0.28 4.37 -2.63
CA PRO A 32 -0.89 4.54 -3.48
C PRO A 32 -0.74 3.80 -4.81
N ASN A 33 -1.83 3.17 -5.21
CA ASN A 33 -1.99 2.56 -6.52
C ASN A 33 -2.87 3.46 -7.42
N PRO A 34 -3.06 3.17 -8.71
CA PRO A 34 -3.88 3.96 -9.62
C PRO A 34 -5.31 4.22 -9.15
N GLU A 35 -5.95 3.25 -8.48
CA GLU A 35 -7.31 3.38 -7.97
C GLU A 35 -7.38 4.45 -6.87
N ILE A 36 -6.39 4.45 -5.98
CA ILE A 36 -6.26 5.42 -4.89
C ILE A 36 -6.01 6.82 -5.45
N LEU A 37 -5.07 6.96 -6.38
CA LEU A 37 -4.79 8.24 -7.02
C LEU A 37 -5.98 8.77 -7.82
N LEU A 38 -6.70 7.90 -8.52
CA LEU A 38 -7.92 8.30 -9.22
C LEU A 38 -8.99 8.82 -8.24
N LYS A 39 -9.10 8.21 -7.06
CA LYS A 39 -10.06 8.65 -6.04
C LYS A 39 -9.77 10.06 -5.53
N THR A 40 -8.52 10.48 -5.44
CA THR A 40 -8.17 11.85 -5.00
C THR A 40 -8.69 12.93 -5.96
N THR A 41 -8.93 12.61 -7.23
CA THR A 41 -9.48 13.58 -8.20
C THR A 41 -10.94 13.98 -7.92
N THR A 42 -11.64 13.21 -7.09
CA THR A 42 -13.06 13.44 -6.72
C THR A 42 -13.28 13.59 -5.21
N ASP A 43 -12.24 13.38 -4.40
CA ASP A 43 -12.30 13.43 -2.94
C ASP A 43 -11.12 14.27 -2.41
N LYS A 44 -11.38 15.56 -2.22
CA LYS A 44 -10.36 16.53 -1.78
C LYS A 44 -9.86 16.27 -0.34
N GLU A 45 -10.74 15.76 0.53
CA GLU A 45 -10.32 15.35 1.88
C GLU A 45 -9.29 14.22 1.79
N PHE A 46 -9.54 13.24 0.93
CA PHE A 46 -8.63 12.11 0.75
C PHE A 46 -7.30 12.54 0.10
N GLU A 47 -7.34 13.47 -0.84
CA GLU A 47 -6.13 14.10 -1.38
C GLU A 47 -5.28 14.72 -0.28
N ASN A 48 -5.90 15.54 0.58
CA ASN A 48 -5.21 16.20 1.70
C ASN A 48 -4.64 15.18 2.72
N ILE A 49 -5.34 14.06 2.95
CA ILE A 49 -4.86 12.96 3.79
C ILE A 49 -3.57 12.37 3.20
N LEU A 50 -3.56 12.04 1.90
CA LEU A 50 -2.38 11.47 1.26
C LEU A 50 -1.17 12.41 1.27
N GLN A 51 -1.40 13.71 1.08
CA GLN A 51 -0.33 14.73 1.09
C GLN A 51 0.36 14.90 2.44
N LYS A 52 -0.20 14.39 3.53
CA LYS A 52 0.41 14.41 4.87
C LYS A 52 1.41 13.28 5.11
N ALA A 53 1.55 12.34 4.17
CA ALA A 53 2.54 11.29 4.30
C ALA A 53 3.96 11.81 4.07
N ASP A 54 4.93 11.31 4.84
CA ASP A 54 6.35 11.59 4.61
C ASP A 54 6.86 10.88 3.36
N PHE A 55 6.33 9.68 3.08
CA PHE A 55 6.66 8.91 1.89
C PHE A 55 5.41 8.44 1.16
N LEU A 56 5.32 8.81 -0.13
CA LEU A 56 4.34 8.31 -1.08
C LEU A 56 5.06 7.50 -2.15
N THR A 57 4.98 6.17 -2.04
CA THR A 57 5.69 5.27 -2.94
C THR A 57 4.78 4.75 -4.05
N SER A 58 5.35 4.27 -5.16
CA SER A 58 4.55 3.73 -6.26
C SER A 58 4.20 2.26 -6.06
N ASP A 59 2.93 1.94 -5.79
CA ASP A 59 2.41 0.58 -5.84
C ASP A 59 1.57 0.35 -7.11
N GLY A 60 1.95 -0.66 -7.85
CA GLY A 60 1.26 -1.05 -9.07
C GLY A 60 1.97 -0.65 -10.36
N ILE A 61 2.02 -1.62 -11.29
CA ILE A 61 2.73 -1.45 -12.56
C ILE A 61 2.08 -0.42 -13.49
N TRP A 62 0.78 -0.13 -13.31
CA TRP A 62 0.04 0.80 -14.16
C TRP A 62 0.46 2.26 -13.96
N LEU A 63 1.12 2.60 -12.85
CA LEU A 63 1.69 3.94 -12.63
C LEU A 63 2.78 4.27 -13.66
N TYR A 64 3.49 3.25 -14.18
CA TYR A 64 4.52 3.46 -15.20
C TYR A 64 3.95 3.88 -16.56
N ILE A 65 2.67 3.64 -16.83
CA ILE A 65 2.00 4.24 -17.99
C ILE A 65 1.83 5.73 -17.75
N ALA A 66 1.36 6.13 -16.57
CA ALA A 66 1.24 7.54 -16.22
C ALA A 66 2.59 8.26 -16.29
N TYR A 67 3.66 7.63 -15.81
CA TYR A 67 5.00 8.20 -15.89
C TYR A 67 5.47 8.43 -17.33
N GLN A 68 5.26 7.45 -18.23
CA GLN A 68 5.60 7.60 -19.64
C GLN A 68 4.77 8.72 -20.31
N ILE A 69 3.49 8.87 -19.95
CA ILE A 69 2.63 9.92 -20.46
C ILE A 69 3.10 11.30 -19.98
N LEU A 70 3.41 11.44 -18.69
CA LEU A 70 3.77 12.72 -18.08
C LEU A 70 5.20 13.18 -18.44
N ASP A 71 6.09 12.22 -18.68
CA ASP A 71 7.51 12.49 -18.96
C ASP A 71 7.81 12.87 -20.41
N ASN A 72 6.87 12.71 -21.33
CA ASN A 72 7.04 13.13 -22.71
C ASN A 72 6.39 14.49 -22.97
N ASN A 73 6.81 15.17 -24.04
CA ASN A 73 6.29 16.48 -24.43
C ASN A 73 5.16 16.42 -25.48
N PHE A 74 4.64 15.23 -25.76
CA PHE A 74 3.60 15.07 -26.78
C PHE A 74 2.25 15.60 -26.30
N TRP A 75 1.44 16.09 -27.22
CA TRP A 75 0.08 16.50 -26.96
C TRP A 75 -0.80 15.33 -26.52
N LYS A 76 -1.93 15.64 -25.92
CA LYS A 76 -2.88 14.65 -25.39
C LYS A 76 -3.30 13.61 -26.42
N PHE A 77 -3.62 14.03 -27.64
CA PHE A 77 -4.01 13.14 -28.74
C PHE A 77 -2.90 12.16 -29.12
N ILE A 78 -1.65 12.63 -29.21
CA ILE A 78 -0.51 11.77 -29.52
C ILE A 78 -0.27 10.76 -28.40
N ASN A 79 -0.40 11.17 -27.13
CA ASN A 79 -0.31 10.24 -26.00
C ASN A 79 -1.37 9.14 -26.05
N PHE A 80 -2.58 9.46 -26.52
CA PHE A 80 -3.61 8.47 -26.74
C PHE A 80 -3.19 7.45 -27.82
N LEU A 81 -2.66 7.90 -28.95
CA LEU A 81 -2.15 7.01 -30.02
C LEU A 81 -0.95 6.17 -29.59
N LEU A 82 -0.15 6.67 -28.66
CA LEU A 82 1.03 5.98 -28.11
C LEU A 82 0.70 4.98 -26.99
N LEU A 83 -0.56 4.85 -26.54
CA LEU A 83 -0.92 3.89 -25.51
C LEU A 83 -0.43 2.45 -25.80
N PRO A 84 -0.59 1.88 -27.01
CA PRO A 84 -0.06 0.55 -27.30
C PRO A 84 1.45 0.45 -27.07
N TYR A 85 2.22 1.49 -27.41
CA TYR A 85 3.66 1.55 -27.17
C TYR A 85 3.99 1.62 -25.68
N PHE A 86 3.25 2.41 -24.88
CA PHE A 86 3.45 2.47 -23.44
C PHE A 86 3.12 1.12 -22.75
N PHE A 87 2.07 0.45 -23.21
CA PHE A 87 1.76 -0.91 -22.77
C PHE A 87 2.88 -1.91 -23.18
N PHE A 88 3.38 -1.82 -24.40
CA PHE A 88 4.50 -2.64 -24.84
C PHE A 88 5.72 -2.44 -23.91
N ASN A 89 6.12 -1.20 -23.65
CA ASN A 89 7.22 -0.92 -22.73
C ASN A 89 6.96 -1.50 -21.34
N LEU A 90 5.73 -1.39 -20.82
CA LEU A 90 5.35 -1.91 -19.52
C LEU A 90 5.54 -3.43 -19.42
N PHE A 91 5.28 -4.19 -20.48
CA PHE A 91 5.39 -5.63 -20.46
C PHE A 91 6.78 -6.14 -20.86
N PHE A 92 7.44 -5.49 -21.81
CA PHE A 92 8.67 -6.00 -22.41
C PHE A 92 9.92 -5.21 -22.01
N LYS A 93 9.81 -3.94 -21.60
CA LYS A 93 10.95 -3.08 -21.25
C LYS A 93 10.92 -2.60 -19.80
N ARG A 94 10.36 -3.38 -18.87
CA ARG A 94 10.20 -2.98 -17.46
C ARG A 94 11.50 -2.61 -16.76
N LYS A 95 12.59 -3.33 -17.01
CA LYS A 95 13.90 -3.01 -16.42
C LYS A 95 14.27 -1.57 -16.74
N MET A 96 14.15 -1.17 -18.00
CA MET A 96 14.36 0.21 -18.44
C MET A 96 13.44 1.20 -17.71
N LEU A 97 12.15 0.86 -17.53
CA LEU A 97 11.21 1.73 -16.82
C LEU A 97 11.58 1.88 -15.32
N TYR A 98 12.04 0.81 -14.67
CA TYR A 98 12.47 0.87 -13.26
C TYR A 98 13.80 1.61 -13.10
N GLU A 99 14.70 1.51 -14.07
CA GLU A 99 15.92 2.31 -14.10
C GLU A 99 15.63 3.81 -14.30
N LYS A 100 14.66 4.12 -15.17
CA LYS A 100 14.28 5.49 -15.52
C LYS A 100 13.39 6.14 -14.45
N TYR A 101 12.40 5.40 -13.93
CA TYR A 101 11.35 5.96 -13.08
C TYR A 101 11.40 5.45 -11.64
N TRP A 102 12.45 4.70 -11.23
CA TRP A 102 12.65 4.14 -9.89
C TRP A 102 11.94 2.80 -9.59
N ASP A 103 12.16 2.27 -8.39
CA ASP A 103 11.68 0.95 -8.03
C ASP A 103 10.17 0.96 -7.73
N ARG A 104 9.50 -0.14 -8.09
CA ARG A 104 8.14 -0.37 -7.63
C ARG A 104 8.16 -0.84 -6.18
N ILE A 105 7.65 -0.03 -5.28
CA ILE A 105 7.54 -0.36 -3.86
C ILE A 105 6.14 -0.87 -3.57
N CYS A 106 5.98 -2.19 -3.57
CA CYS A 106 4.70 -2.85 -3.31
C CYS A 106 4.45 -2.95 -1.81
N GLY A 107 3.29 -2.48 -1.34
CA GLY A 107 2.93 -2.49 0.07
C GLY A 107 3.05 -3.86 0.73
N SER A 108 2.70 -4.95 0.03
CA SER A 108 2.82 -6.30 0.58
C SER A 108 4.24 -6.86 0.63
N ASP A 109 5.14 -6.42 -0.24
CA ASP A 109 6.57 -6.77 -0.13
C ASP A 109 7.22 -5.96 1.00
N LEU A 110 6.94 -4.67 1.08
CA LEU A 110 7.37 -3.78 2.15
C LEU A 110 6.92 -4.30 3.53
N THR A 111 5.64 -4.69 3.67
CA THR A 111 5.13 -5.28 4.92
C THR A 111 5.93 -6.50 5.33
N LYS A 112 6.22 -7.41 4.39
CA LYS A 112 7.02 -8.61 4.66
C LYS A 112 8.41 -8.25 5.18
N ASP A 113 9.09 -7.34 4.48
CA ASP A 113 10.45 -6.98 4.82
C ASP A 113 10.51 -6.25 6.17
N LEU A 114 9.50 -5.43 6.51
CA LEU A 114 9.38 -4.79 7.82
C LEU A 114 9.08 -5.79 8.94
N ILE A 115 8.26 -6.82 8.72
CA ILE A 115 8.03 -7.88 9.71
C ILE A 115 9.34 -8.65 9.97
N ASN A 116 10.09 -9.02 8.91
CA ASN A 116 11.38 -9.66 9.04
C ASN A 116 12.37 -8.78 9.83
N PHE A 117 12.44 -7.49 9.48
CA PHE A 117 13.26 -6.51 10.19
C PHE A 117 12.89 -6.42 11.67
N ALA A 118 11.60 -6.30 11.97
CA ALA A 118 11.09 -6.19 13.34
C ALA A 118 11.43 -7.44 14.17
N SER A 119 11.22 -8.63 13.60
CA SER A 119 11.57 -9.90 14.25
C SER A 119 13.08 -10.01 14.53
N GLN A 120 13.94 -9.71 13.54
CA GLN A 120 15.40 -9.81 13.67
C GLN A 120 15.99 -8.78 14.64
N ASN A 121 15.41 -7.59 14.71
CA ASN A 121 15.91 -6.49 15.53
C ASN A 121 15.14 -6.30 16.85
N LYS A 122 14.24 -7.23 17.20
CA LYS A 122 13.39 -7.17 18.39
C LYS A 122 12.60 -5.85 18.50
N VAL A 123 12.12 -5.35 17.38
CA VAL A 123 11.27 -4.16 17.31
C VAL A 123 9.82 -4.58 17.47
N SER A 124 9.13 -4.02 18.45
CA SER A 124 7.70 -4.29 18.66
C SER A 124 6.84 -3.56 17.63
N ILE A 125 5.80 -4.24 17.15
CA ILE A 125 4.84 -3.71 16.16
C ILE A 125 3.42 -3.78 16.67
N THR A 126 2.56 -2.89 16.18
CA THR A 126 1.09 -2.97 16.36
C THR A 126 0.41 -3.19 15.02
N ILE A 127 -0.52 -4.13 14.97
CA ILE A 127 -1.36 -4.43 13.80
C ILE A 127 -2.80 -4.06 14.13
N ILE A 128 -3.39 -3.13 13.37
CA ILE A 128 -4.74 -2.65 13.56
C ILE A 128 -5.64 -3.19 12.45
N ASP A 129 -6.65 -3.96 12.82
CA ASP A 129 -7.64 -4.52 11.90
C ASP A 129 -9.05 -4.00 12.19
N LEU A 130 -9.94 -4.11 11.21
CA LEU A 130 -11.29 -3.60 11.32
C LEU A 130 -12.16 -4.49 12.20
N TYR A 131 -12.83 -3.89 13.19
CA TYR A 131 -13.91 -4.52 13.89
C TYR A 131 -15.11 -4.76 12.96
N ASN A 132 -15.60 -5.99 12.91
CA ASN A 132 -16.82 -6.34 12.21
C ASN A 132 -17.72 -7.19 13.14
N PRO A 133 -18.69 -6.58 13.81
CA PRO A 133 -19.53 -7.28 14.79
C PRO A 133 -20.43 -8.37 14.18
N THR A 134 -20.67 -8.30 12.87
CA THR A 134 -21.51 -9.28 12.17
C THR A 134 -20.73 -10.49 11.66
N ASP A 135 -19.40 -10.42 11.63
CA ASP A 135 -18.53 -11.49 11.13
C ASP A 135 -17.96 -12.32 12.29
N LYS A 136 -18.78 -13.27 12.76
CA LYS A 136 -18.37 -14.23 13.83
C LYS A 136 -17.10 -15.02 13.44
N ASN A 137 -16.82 -15.15 12.15
CA ASN A 137 -15.61 -15.80 11.67
C ASN A 137 -14.36 -14.94 11.90
N LYS A 138 -14.48 -13.64 12.06
CA LYS A 138 -13.32 -12.77 12.32
C LYS A 138 -12.71 -12.95 13.71
N VAL A 139 -13.51 -13.24 14.74
CA VAL A 139 -12.96 -13.52 16.08
C VAL A 139 -12.21 -14.85 16.09
N ALA A 140 -12.76 -15.89 15.46
CA ALA A 140 -12.05 -17.14 15.22
C ALA A 140 -10.83 -16.94 14.32
N SER A 141 -10.87 -15.99 13.37
CA SER A 141 -9.74 -15.63 12.50
C SER A 141 -8.65 -14.85 13.22
N GLN A 142 -8.97 -14.07 14.25
CA GLN A 142 -7.98 -13.34 15.06
C GLN A 142 -7.04 -14.31 15.79
N ALA A 143 -7.58 -15.25 16.56
CA ALA A 143 -6.77 -16.25 17.27
C ALA A 143 -5.92 -17.07 16.31
N SER A 144 -6.48 -17.43 15.15
CA SER A 144 -5.75 -18.12 14.08
C SER A 144 -4.68 -17.24 13.46
N PHE A 145 -4.95 -15.95 13.25
CA PHE A 145 -4.00 -14.96 12.74
C PHE A 145 -2.79 -14.83 13.67
N GLU A 146 -3.04 -14.57 14.96
CA GLU A 146 -1.99 -14.41 15.96
C GLU A 146 -1.14 -15.68 16.08
N LYS A 147 -1.80 -16.87 16.11
CA LYS A 147 -1.13 -18.16 16.16
C LYS A 147 -0.20 -18.35 14.95
N ILE A 148 -0.72 -18.17 13.74
CA ILE A 148 0.07 -18.35 12.52
C ILE A 148 1.22 -17.33 12.43
N LEU A 149 1.00 -16.09 12.90
CA LEU A 149 2.05 -15.08 12.88
C LEU A 149 3.17 -15.44 13.87
N LYS A 150 2.83 -15.91 15.07
CA LYS A 150 3.79 -16.42 16.07
C LYS A 150 4.55 -17.65 15.58
N GLU A 151 3.87 -18.59 14.93
CA GLU A 151 4.52 -19.78 14.35
C GLU A 151 5.54 -19.42 13.26
N LYS A 152 5.22 -18.43 12.42
CA LYS A 152 6.12 -18.00 11.32
C LYS A 152 7.24 -17.07 11.76
N PHE A 153 7.02 -16.31 12.81
CA PHE A 153 7.94 -15.31 13.35
C PHE A 153 7.97 -15.43 14.89
N PRO A 154 8.62 -16.47 15.44
CA PRO A 154 8.62 -16.74 16.89
C PRO A 154 9.16 -15.57 17.73
N ASP A 155 10.13 -14.84 17.20
CA ASP A 155 10.80 -13.72 17.89
C ASP A 155 10.09 -12.37 17.67
N LEU A 156 8.99 -12.34 16.92
CA LEU A 156 8.27 -11.11 16.65
C LEU A 156 7.45 -10.68 17.86
N MET A 157 7.73 -9.51 18.37
CA MET A 157 6.92 -8.85 19.37
C MET A 157 5.82 -8.06 18.69
N PHE A 158 4.55 -8.41 18.94
CA PHE A 158 3.44 -7.70 18.33
C PHE A 158 2.20 -7.64 19.18
N ASP A 159 1.44 -6.55 19.03
CA ASP A 159 0.08 -6.38 19.49
C ASP A 159 -0.88 -6.43 18.30
N TYR A 160 -1.94 -7.24 18.43
CA TYR A 160 -3.02 -7.24 17.46
C TYR A 160 -4.24 -6.55 18.07
N VAL A 161 -4.72 -5.52 17.37
CA VAL A 161 -5.79 -4.65 17.87
C VAL A 161 -6.94 -4.62 16.86
N ILE A 162 -8.13 -4.97 17.30
CA ILE A 162 -9.35 -4.76 16.52
C ILE A 162 -9.85 -3.34 16.75
N PHE A 163 -9.85 -2.54 15.68
CA PHE A 163 -10.27 -1.15 15.76
C PHE A 163 -11.79 -1.02 15.82
N ASN A 164 -12.28 -0.52 16.95
CA ASN A 164 -13.66 -0.10 17.13
C ASN A 164 -13.70 1.43 17.19
N PRO A 165 -14.43 2.13 16.29
CA PRO A 165 -14.54 3.58 16.32
C PRO A 165 -15.05 4.15 17.65
N ASP A 166 -15.96 3.43 18.32
CA ASP A 166 -16.57 3.85 19.59
C ASP A 166 -15.57 3.76 20.78
N GLU A 167 -14.49 3.01 20.62
CA GLU A 167 -13.44 2.83 21.64
C GLU A 167 -12.09 3.42 21.19
N LYS A 168 -12.11 4.29 20.21
CA LYS A 168 -10.93 4.84 19.54
C LYS A 168 -9.89 5.39 20.52
N GLU A 169 -10.31 6.22 21.47
CA GLU A 169 -9.39 6.85 22.43
C GLU A 169 -8.70 5.80 23.31
N LYS A 170 -9.45 4.82 23.83
CA LYS A 170 -8.88 3.71 24.63
C LYS A 170 -7.84 2.91 23.84
N ILE A 171 -8.12 2.69 22.54
CA ILE A 171 -7.19 1.99 21.64
C ILE A 171 -5.91 2.80 21.46
N PHE A 172 -6.02 4.11 21.28
CA PHE A 172 -4.88 5.00 21.13
C PHE A 172 -4.04 5.07 22.40
N ASP A 173 -4.67 5.19 23.57
CA ASP A 173 -3.99 5.18 24.87
C ASP A 173 -3.22 3.86 25.09
N LYS A 174 -3.84 2.73 24.74
CA LYS A 174 -3.18 1.42 24.78
C LYS A 174 -1.95 1.37 23.86
N ILE A 175 -2.06 1.88 22.65
CA ILE A 175 -0.94 1.92 21.70
C ILE A 175 0.16 2.88 22.18
N ALA A 176 -0.21 4.04 22.71
CA ALA A 176 0.74 5.03 23.23
C ALA A 176 1.53 4.51 24.43
N SER A 177 0.92 3.68 25.27
CA SER A 177 1.58 3.03 26.42
C SER A 177 2.35 1.76 26.06
N SER A 178 2.23 1.27 24.82
CA SER A 178 2.96 0.08 24.35
C SER A 178 4.41 0.37 24.00
N SER A 179 5.21 -0.69 23.86
CA SER A 179 6.60 -0.60 23.37
C SER A 179 6.70 -0.52 21.83
N SER A 180 5.58 -0.52 21.13
CA SER A 180 5.54 -0.56 19.67
C SER A 180 6.22 0.65 19.03
N LYS A 181 7.00 0.37 17.98
CA LYS A 181 7.66 1.39 17.15
C LYS A 181 7.05 1.50 15.76
N ILE A 182 6.40 0.43 15.30
CA ILE A 182 5.81 0.35 13.96
C ILE A 182 4.32 0.03 14.12
N VAL A 183 3.46 0.76 13.38
CA VAL A 183 2.03 0.46 13.32
C VAL A 183 1.60 0.18 11.89
N PHE A 184 0.85 -0.90 11.71
CA PHE A 184 0.23 -1.29 10.46
C PHE A 184 -1.29 -1.16 10.55
N SER A 185 -1.93 -0.52 9.58
CA SER A 185 -3.39 -0.44 9.50
C SER A 185 -3.93 -1.19 8.28
N THR A 186 -4.95 -2.03 8.50
CA THR A 186 -5.63 -2.83 7.47
C THR A 186 -7.08 -2.39 7.22
N LEU A 187 -7.48 -1.22 7.71
CA LEU A 187 -8.89 -0.78 7.79
C LEU A 187 -9.58 -0.50 6.44
N GLY A 188 -8.84 -0.56 5.34
CA GLY A 188 -9.34 -0.22 4.01
C GLY A 188 -9.20 1.27 3.66
N MET A 189 -9.29 1.56 2.36
CA MET A 189 -9.02 2.86 1.76
C MET A 189 -9.77 4.01 2.45
N LYS A 190 -9.08 5.14 2.64
CA LYS A 190 -9.45 6.37 3.33
C LYS A 190 -9.52 6.21 4.86
N LYS A 191 -10.07 5.10 5.38
CA LYS A 191 -10.13 4.87 6.83
C LYS A 191 -8.75 4.57 7.42
N GLN A 192 -7.97 3.74 6.75
CA GLN A 192 -6.64 3.35 7.21
C GLN A 192 -5.65 4.52 7.17
N GLU A 193 -5.70 5.36 6.13
CA GLU A 193 -4.82 6.52 6.01
C GLU A 193 -5.12 7.55 7.09
N LYS A 194 -6.41 7.86 7.28
CA LYS A 194 -6.85 8.77 8.34
C LYS A 194 -6.47 8.24 9.73
N ASN A 195 -6.69 6.95 9.97
CA ASN A 195 -6.35 6.30 11.23
C ASN A 195 -4.84 6.35 11.53
N ILE A 196 -4.00 6.08 10.51
CA ILE A 196 -2.53 6.17 10.68
C ILE A 196 -2.10 7.60 11.03
N LEU A 197 -2.64 8.63 10.36
CA LEU A 197 -2.31 10.02 10.69
C LEU A 197 -2.64 10.34 12.16
N GLU A 198 -3.85 9.99 12.60
CA GLU A 198 -4.31 10.27 13.96
C GLU A 198 -3.51 9.50 15.02
N ILE A 199 -3.18 8.24 14.75
CA ILE A 199 -2.38 7.42 15.69
C ILE A 199 -0.94 7.94 15.77
N MET A 200 -0.32 8.27 14.66
CA MET A 200 1.04 8.79 14.65
C MET A 200 1.17 10.14 15.36
N GLU A 201 0.10 10.95 15.34
CA GLU A 201 0.02 12.20 16.09
C GLU A 201 -0.13 11.97 17.60
N LYS A 202 -0.98 11.01 18.00
CA LYS A 202 -1.32 10.75 19.41
C LYS A 202 -0.34 9.81 20.13
N CYS A 203 0.42 9.00 19.40
CA CYS A 203 1.28 7.97 19.96
C CYS A 203 2.77 8.25 19.66
N PRO A 204 3.46 9.09 20.45
CA PRO A 204 4.84 9.54 20.18
C PRO A 204 5.89 8.42 20.28
N ASN A 205 5.54 7.27 20.88
CA ASN A 205 6.36 6.06 20.92
C ASN A 205 6.52 5.45 19.52
N LEU A 206 5.55 5.66 18.62
CA LEU A 206 5.59 5.14 17.24
C LEU A 206 6.58 5.94 16.39
N LYS A 207 7.31 5.23 15.54
CA LYS A 207 8.30 5.80 14.63
C LYS A 207 7.98 5.51 13.16
N LEU A 208 7.10 4.56 12.90
CA LEU A 208 6.72 4.22 11.53
C LEU A 208 5.25 3.82 11.46
N GLY A 209 4.46 4.53 10.66
CA GLY A 209 3.06 4.23 10.37
C GLY A 209 2.86 3.85 8.91
N LEU A 210 2.22 2.68 8.67
CA LEU A 210 1.92 2.20 7.32
C LEU A 210 0.49 1.72 7.20
N TRP A 211 -0.11 1.98 6.05
CA TRP A 211 -1.29 1.27 5.63
C TRP A 211 -0.90 0.12 4.69
N VAL A 212 -1.48 -1.02 4.89
CA VAL A 212 -1.04 -2.24 4.21
C VAL A 212 -2.19 -3.05 3.60
N GLY A 213 -3.43 -2.59 3.77
CA GLY A 213 -4.62 -3.26 3.24
C GLY A 213 -4.63 -4.75 3.61
N SER A 214 -4.84 -5.61 2.63
CA SER A 214 -4.87 -7.07 2.81
C SER A 214 -3.49 -7.73 2.80
N SER A 215 -2.40 -7.02 3.05
CA SER A 215 -1.05 -7.60 2.99
C SER A 215 -0.85 -8.72 4.00
N PHE A 216 -1.44 -8.60 5.18
CA PHE A 216 -1.37 -9.63 6.21
C PHE A 216 -2.10 -10.93 5.84
N ASP A 217 -3.18 -10.86 5.05
CA ASP A 217 -3.93 -12.05 4.59
C ASP A 217 -3.03 -13.03 3.82
N TYR A 218 -1.99 -12.50 3.15
CA TYR A 218 -0.99 -13.33 2.47
C TYR A 218 -0.06 -14.05 3.44
N PHE A 219 0.28 -13.42 4.57
CA PHE A 219 1.18 -14.02 5.56
C PHE A 219 0.50 -15.14 6.32
N VAL A 220 -0.74 -14.94 6.70
CA VAL A 220 -1.51 -15.96 7.43
C VAL A 220 -2.15 -17.00 6.51
N GLY A 221 -2.06 -16.83 5.20
CA GLY A 221 -2.54 -17.81 4.23
C GLY A 221 -4.03 -17.72 3.92
N PHE A 222 -4.73 -16.71 4.40
CA PHE A 222 -6.14 -16.46 4.06
C PHE A 222 -6.32 -16.12 2.59
N GLN A 223 -5.27 -15.55 1.98
CA GLN A 223 -5.20 -15.31 0.55
C GLN A 223 -3.91 -15.87 -0.05
N LYS A 224 -4.04 -16.54 -1.19
CA LYS A 224 -2.86 -17.00 -1.95
C LYS A 224 -2.24 -15.82 -2.69
N ARG A 225 -0.97 -15.54 -2.40
CA ARG A 225 -0.21 -14.57 -3.17
C ARG A 225 0.17 -15.15 -4.53
N ALA A 226 0.21 -14.30 -5.55
CA ALA A 226 0.67 -14.73 -6.87
C ALA A 226 2.10 -15.30 -6.79
N PRO A 227 2.38 -16.40 -7.51
CA PRO A 227 3.72 -16.99 -7.61
C PRO A 227 4.77 -15.94 -8.00
N LYS A 228 6.02 -16.15 -7.57
CA LYS A 228 7.11 -15.20 -7.83
C LYS A 228 7.24 -14.82 -9.31
N ILE A 229 7.04 -15.78 -10.22
CA ILE A 229 7.11 -15.54 -11.67
C ILE A 229 6.04 -14.53 -12.12
N TRP A 230 4.78 -14.68 -11.70
CA TRP A 230 3.69 -13.77 -12.05
C TRP A 230 3.95 -12.34 -11.53
N ARG A 231 4.51 -12.23 -10.32
CA ARG A 231 4.90 -10.94 -9.73
C ARG A 231 6.07 -10.32 -10.50
N LYS A 232 7.07 -11.16 -10.85
CA LYS A 232 8.26 -10.73 -11.58
C LYS A 232 7.93 -10.28 -13.02
N ILE A 233 6.96 -10.91 -13.69
CA ILE A 233 6.49 -10.49 -15.01
C ILE A 233 5.38 -9.44 -14.97
N GLY A 234 4.98 -8.94 -13.76
CA GLY A 234 3.98 -7.88 -13.59
C GLY A 234 2.54 -8.32 -13.84
N LEU A 235 2.28 -9.62 -13.88
CA LEU A 235 0.95 -10.21 -14.11
C LEU A 235 0.25 -10.65 -12.80
N GLU A 236 0.69 -10.15 -11.66
CA GLU A 236 0.03 -10.42 -10.37
C GLU A 236 -1.46 -10.04 -10.39
N TRP A 237 -1.81 -8.94 -11.05
CA TRP A 237 -3.20 -8.51 -11.21
C TRP A 237 -4.05 -9.54 -11.98
N LEU A 238 -3.48 -10.19 -13.00
CA LEU A 238 -4.16 -11.22 -13.79
C LEU A 238 -4.33 -12.51 -12.97
N TYR A 239 -3.30 -12.91 -12.24
CA TYR A 239 -3.40 -14.04 -11.31
C TYR A 239 -4.51 -13.81 -10.28
N ARG A 240 -4.55 -12.63 -9.67
CA ARG A 240 -5.61 -12.26 -8.72
C ARG A 240 -7.00 -12.22 -9.37
N LEU A 241 -7.11 -11.82 -10.65
CA LEU A 241 -8.38 -11.85 -11.37
C LEU A 241 -8.91 -13.28 -11.58
N ILE A 242 -8.00 -14.22 -11.88
CA ILE A 242 -8.35 -15.63 -12.11
C ILE A 242 -8.74 -16.31 -10.80
N THR A 243 -8.01 -16.08 -9.73
CA THR A 243 -8.13 -16.82 -8.47
C THR A 243 -9.08 -16.21 -7.44
N TRP A 244 -9.56 -14.99 -7.67
CA TRP A 244 -10.38 -14.27 -6.70
C TRP A 244 -11.86 -14.63 -6.75
N PRO A 245 -12.53 -14.84 -5.60
CA PRO A 245 -13.94 -15.25 -5.58
C PRO A 245 -14.92 -14.18 -6.08
N ARG A 246 -14.59 -12.88 -5.93
CA ARG A 246 -15.44 -11.74 -6.32
C ARG A 246 -15.00 -11.12 -7.65
N LYS A 247 -15.05 -11.89 -8.74
CA LYS A 247 -14.52 -11.53 -10.07
C LYS A 247 -15.07 -10.21 -10.63
N ILE A 248 -16.39 -9.97 -10.53
CA ILE A 248 -17.04 -8.78 -11.12
C ILE A 248 -16.52 -7.48 -10.51
N ASN A 249 -16.45 -7.40 -9.18
CA ASN A 249 -15.90 -6.22 -8.50
C ASN A 249 -14.43 -6.00 -8.84
N ARG A 250 -13.70 -7.10 -9.00
CA ARG A 250 -12.28 -7.06 -9.39
C ARG A 250 -12.09 -6.55 -10.81
N ILE A 251 -12.91 -6.99 -11.75
CA ILE A 251 -12.90 -6.49 -13.14
C ILE A 251 -13.17 -4.98 -13.17
N LYS A 252 -14.20 -4.50 -12.44
CA LYS A 252 -14.51 -3.06 -12.36
C LYS A 252 -13.34 -2.25 -11.81
N ARG A 253 -12.71 -2.71 -10.73
CA ARG A 253 -11.54 -2.04 -10.13
C ARG A 253 -10.35 -2.04 -11.09
N LEU A 254 -10.09 -3.16 -11.77
CA LEU A 254 -9.02 -3.27 -12.74
C LEU A 254 -9.25 -2.35 -13.95
N TYR A 255 -10.48 -2.34 -14.49
CA TYR A 255 -10.87 -1.42 -15.55
C TYR A 255 -10.60 0.04 -15.14
N SER A 256 -11.04 0.41 -13.95
CA SER A 256 -10.81 1.75 -13.41
C SER A 256 -9.31 2.07 -13.26
N ALA A 257 -8.52 1.14 -12.73
CA ALA A 257 -7.09 1.32 -12.53
C ALA A 257 -6.27 1.38 -13.83
N ILE A 258 -6.76 0.78 -14.91
CA ILE A 258 -6.06 0.77 -16.20
C ILE A 258 -6.58 1.91 -17.09
N PHE A 259 -7.88 1.90 -17.38
CA PHE A 259 -8.45 2.80 -18.39
C PHE A 259 -8.83 4.16 -17.81
N ASN A 260 -9.69 4.21 -16.78
CA ASN A 260 -10.13 5.50 -16.23
C ASN A 260 -8.95 6.32 -15.71
N PHE A 261 -8.00 5.66 -15.04
CA PHE A 261 -6.80 6.31 -14.55
C PHE A 261 -5.95 6.85 -15.69
N THR A 262 -5.64 6.02 -16.70
CA THR A 262 -4.81 6.40 -17.86
C THR A 262 -5.43 7.57 -18.64
N PHE A 263 -6.74 7.48 -18.94
CA PHE A 263 -7.46 8.57 -19.62
C PHE A 263 -7.48 9.85 -18.80
N LYS A 264 -7.66 9.74 -17.49
CA LYS A 264 -7.61 10.92 -16.60
C LYS A 264 -6.23 11.57 -16.60
N VAL A 265 -5.16 10.78 -16.58
CA VAL A 265 -3.78 11.29 -16.69
C VAL A 265 -3.56 12.02 -18.01
N ILE A 266 -4.00 11.45 -19.14
CA ILE A 266 -3.89 12.12 -20.46
C ILE A 266 -4.70 13.43 -20.47
N LYS A 267 -5.90 13.42 -19.93
CA LYS A 267 -6.78 14.60 -19.91
C LYS A 267 -6.19 15.75 -19.09
N GLU A 268 -5.57 15.44 -17.97
CA GLU A 268 -5.01 16.42 -17.04
C GLU A 268 -3.55 16.79 -17.32
N LYS A 269 -2.89 16.10 -18.24
CA LYS A 269 -1.56 16.49 -18.72
C LYS A 269 -1.62 17.92 -19.28
N LYS A 270 -0.73 18.78 -18.77
CA LYS A 270 -0.56 20.16 -19.25
C LYS A 270 0.11 20.21 -20.61
#